data_03533321501cdf47fcca7c356ce654df
#
_entry.id   03533321501cdf47fcca7c356ce654df
#
_cell.length_a   1.000
_cell.length_b   1.000
_cell.length_c   1.000
_cell.angle_alpha   90.00
_cell.angle_beta   90.00
_cell.angle_gamma   90.00
#
_symmetry.space_group_name_H-M   'P 1'
#
loop_
_entity.id
_entity.type
_entity.pdbx_description
1 polymer ?
#
loop_
_entity_poly.entity_id
_entity_poly.type
_entity_poly.pdbx_seq_one_letter_code
_entity_poly.pdbx_strand_id
1 'polypeptide(L)'
;MEKLKITGNGPLKGDITVSGAKNAALPILCASLLTADTLRLTNVPQLRDVMTTQKLLQGMGARVMTDNVHEFELSAAQVSDTCAPYELVKTMRASILVLGPLLARFGAAEVSLPGGCAIGSRPVDQHIKGLQALGAEIVVEN
;
A
#
# COMPACT_ATOMS: atom_id res chain seq x y z
N MET A 1 -16.56 16.35 22.68
CA MET A 1 -15.57 15.30 23.00
C MET A 1 -16.31 13.98 23.04
N GLU A 2 -16.04 13.07 22.13
CA GLU A 2 -16.67 11.75 22.13
C GLU A 2 -16.09 10.89 23.26
N LYS A 3 -16.93 10.16 23.97
CA LYS A 3 -16.53 9.28 25.08
C LYS A 3 -17.09 7.90 24.85
N LEU A 4 -16.26 6.90 24.99
CA LEU A 4 -16.66 5.50 24.99
C LEU A 4 -16.89 5.05 26.45
N LYS A 5 -18.11 4.59 26.75
CA LYS A 5 -18.43 3.96 28.05
C LYS A 5 -18.75 2.50 27.83
N ILE A 6 -18.00 1.62 28.48
CA ILE A 6 -18.14 0.17 28.33
C ILE A 6 -18.51 -0.40 29.71
N THR A 7 -19.54 -1.23 29.72
CA THR A 7 -19.94 -2.00 30.92
C THR A 7 -19.87 -3.47 30.57
N GLY A 8 -19.08 -4.23 31.30
CA GLY A 8 -18.98 -5.67 31.11
C GLY A 8 -20.28 -6.39 31.55
N ASN A 9 -20.65 -7.42 30.79
CA ASN A 9 -21.85 -8.24 31.06
C ASN A 9 -21.49 -9.72 31.24
N GLY A 10 -20.43 -10.01 32.00
CA GLY A 10 -19.95 -11.35 32.27
C GLY A 10 -18.99 -11.91 31.22
N PRO A 11 -18.62 -13.19 31.30
CA PRO A 11 -17.69 -13.83 30.38
C PRO A 11 -18.27 -13.93 28.96
N LEU A 12 -17.46 -13.58 27.98
CA LEU A 12 -17.82 -13.71 26.57
C LEU A 12 -17.45 -15.12 26.08
N LYS A 13 -18.31 -15.72 25.25
CA LYS A 13 -18.08 -17.01 24.60
C LYS A 13 -18.60 -16.92 23.16
N GLY A 14 -17.77 -17.31 22.21
CA GLY A 14 -18.12 -17.30 20.78
C GLY A 14 -16.88 -17.32 19.91
N ASP A 15 -17.09 -17.51 18.61
CA ASP A 15 -16.05 -17.51 17.59
C ASP A 15 -16.10 -16.17 16.80
N ILE A 16 -14.94 -15.58 16.54
CA ILE A 16 -14.82 -14.37 15.75
C ILE A 16 -13.82 -14.61 14.63
N THR A 17 -14.26 -14.39 13.39
CA THR A 17 -13.34 -14.36 12.25
C THR A 17 -12.61 -13.03 12.22
N VAL A 18 -11.29 -13.07 12.33
CA VAL A 18 -10.46 -11.86 12.29
C VAL A 18 -10.41 -11.31 10.88
N SER A 19 -10.73 -10.03 10.72
CA SER A 19 -10.56 -9.33 9.44
C SER A 19 -9.10 -9.13 9.10
N GLY A 20 -8.80 -8.99 7.81
CA GLY A 20 -7.47 -8.63 7.34
C GLY A 20 -6.97 -7.33 7.95
N ALA A 21 -5.66 -7.23 8.17
CA ALA A 21 -5.02 -6.06 8.76
C ALA A 21 -4.60 -5.06 7.68
N LYS A 22 -4.85 -3.76 7.90
CA LYS A 22 -4.42 -2.68 7.00
C LYS A 22 -2.92 -2.75 6.69
N ASN A 23 -2.10 -2.85 7.72
CA ASN A 23 -0.65 -2.79 7.59
C ASN A 23 -0.04 -4.05 6.95
N ALA A 24 -0.81 -5.13 6.81
CA ALA A 24 -0.46 -6.29 6.01
C ALA A 24 -0.97 -6.15 4.57
N ALA A 25 -2.22 -5.68 4.38
CA ALA A 25 -2.83 -5.56 3.07
C ALA A 25 -2.06 -4.60 2.15
N LEU A 26 -1.63 -3.44 2.64
CA LEU A 26 -0.96 -2.43 1.80
C LEU A 26 0.34 -2.94 1.16
N PRO A 27 1.32 -3.49 1.91
CA PRO A 27 2.53 -4.03 1.28
C PRO A 27 2.25 -5.25 0.41
N ILE A 28 1.27 -6.10 0.74
CA ILE A 28 0.90 -7.26 -0.08
C ILE A 28 0.30 -6.80 -1.43
N LEU A 29 -0.56 -5.79 -1.42
CA LEU A 29 -1.07 -5.18 -2.66
C LEU A 29 0.06 -4.63 -3.53
N CYS A 30 1.02 -3.90 -2.93
CA CYS A 30 2.18 -3.38 -3.66
C CYS A 30 3.09 -4.50 -4.19
N ALA A 31 3.17 -5.65 -3.50
CA ALA A 31 3.96 -6.80 -3.94
C ALA A 31 3.45 -7.40 -5.27
N SER A 32 2.20 -7.12 -5.69
CA SER A 32 1.70 -7.51 -7.01
C SER A 32 2.54 -6.93 -8.16
N LEU A 33 3.22 -5.81 -7.94
CA LEU A 33 4.12 -5.20 -8.92
C LEU A 33 5.37 -6.05 -9.21
N LEU A 34 5.74 -6.99 -8.34
CA LEU A 34 6.94 -7.82 -8.49
C LEU A 34 6.82 -8.89 -9.58
N THR A 35 5.60 -9.25 -10.01
CA THR A 35 5.36 -10.30 -10.99
C THR A 35 4.37 -9.86 -12.08
N ALA A 36 4.44 -10.52 -13.25
CA ALA A 36 3.43 -10.41 -14.28
C ALA A 36 2.22 -11.33 -14.03
N ASP A 37 2.38 -12.31 -13.15
CA ASP A 37 1.32 -13.26 -12.82
C ASP A 37 0.18 -12.59 -12.06
N THR A 38 -0.97 -13.21 -12.07
CA THR A 38 -2.12 -12.74 -11.30
C THR A 38 -1.99 -13.14 -9.85
N LEU A 39 -1.99 -12.15 -8.97
CA LEU A 39 -2.04 -12.34 -7.51
C LEU A 39 -3.51 -12.32 -7.07
N ARG A 40 -3.95 -13.38 -6.38
CA ARG A 40 -5.27 -13.46 -5.78
C ARG A 40 -5.17 -13.30 -4.26
N LEU A 41 -5.90 -12.35 -3.71
CA LEU A 41 -5.93 -12.03 -2.28
C LEU A 41 -7.35 -12.19 -1.74
N THR A 42 -7.45 -12.83 -0.58
CA THR A 42 -8.70 -12.97 0.18
C THR A 42 -8.58 -12.28 1.52
N ASN A 43 -9.71 -12.03 2.19
CA ASN A 43 -9.76 -11.37 3.49
C ASN A 43 -9.09 -9.97 3.49
N VAL A 44 -9.19 -9.24 2.40
CA VAL A 44 -8.68 -7.87 2.31
C VAL A 44 -9.64 -6.94 3.06
N PRO A 45 -9.14 -6.09 4.00
CA PRO A 45 -10.01 -5.23 4.78
C PRO A 45 -10.57 -4.07 3.92
N GLN A 46 -11.84 -3.72 4.14
CA GLN A 46 -12.48 -2.56 3.52
C GLN A 46 -12.03 -1.26 4.18
N LEU A 47 -10.94 -0.70 3.71
CA LEU A 47 -10.37 0.53 4.27
C LEU A 47 -10.05 1.53 3.17
N ARG A 48 -10.14 2.82 3.49
CA ARG A 48 -9.82 3.92 2.56
C ARG A 48 -8.41 3.79 1.98
N ASP A 49 -7.44 3.40 2.80
CA ASP A 49 -6.06 3.25 2.36
C ASP A 49 -5.91 2.10 1.34
N VAL A 50 -6.65 1.00 1.51
CA VAL A 50 -6.68 -0.13 0.54
C VAL A 50 -7.24 0.35 -0.80
N MET A 51 -8.35 1.11 -0.79
CA MET A 51 -8.94 1.68 -2.01
C MET A 51 -7.99 2.69 -2.69
N THR A 52 -7.25 3.46 -1.90
CA THR A 52 -6.26 4.41 -2.44
C THR A 52 -5.08 3.66 -3.08
N THR A 53 -4.58 2.59 -2.44
CA THR A 53 -3.55 1.73 -3.02
C THR A 53 -4.02 1.07 -4.32
N GLN A 54 -5.26 0.58 -4.36
CA GLN A 54 -5.86 0.03 -5.57
C GLN A 54 -5.83 1.06 -6.71
N LYS A 55 -6.28 2.29 -6.45
CA LYS A 55 -6.27 3.37 -7.46
C LYS A 55 -4.85 3.72 -7.91
N LEU A 56 -3.89 3.72 -7.00
CA LEU A 56 -2.49 3.94 -7.33
C LEU A 56 -1.97 2.87 -8.29
N LEU A 57 -2.19 1.60 -7.98
CA LEU A 57 -1.78 0.47 -8.83
C LEU A 57 -2.45 0.52 -10.20
N GLN A 58 -3.75 0.83 -10.25
CA GLN A 58 -4.49 1.01 -11.51
C GLN A 58 -3.95 2.18 -12.34
N GLY A 59 -3.60 3.29 -11.68
CA GLY A 59 -2.98 4.45 -12.35
C GLY A 59 -1.64 4.11 -12.99
N MET A 60 -0.92 3.13 -12.46
CA MET A 60 0.35 2.64 -13.00
C MET A 60 0.16 1.58 -14.11
N GLY A 61 -1.08 1.20 -14.43
CA GLY A 61 -1.41 0.22 -15.45
C GLY A 61 -1.65 -1.20 -14.92
N ALA A 62 -1.68 -1.41 -13.60
CA ALA A 62 -2.08 -2.70 -13.05
C ALA A 62 -3.59 -2.91 -13.19
N ARG A 63 -3.97 -4.11 -13.60
CA ARG A 63 -5.37 -4.54 -13.61
C ARG A 63 -5.75 -5.01 -12.21
N VAL A 64 -6.79 -4.40 -11.65
CA VAL A 64 -7.33 -4.79 -10.34
C VAL A 64 -8.81 -5.11 -10.51
N MET A 65 -9.18 -6.34 -10.22
CA MET A 65 -10.57 -6.82 -10.19
C MET A 65 -10.94 -7.20 -8.76
N THR A 66 -12.21 -6.99 -8.42
CA THR A 66 -12.77 -7.35 -7.14
C THR A 66 -14.08 -8.12 -7.39
N ASP A 67 -14.11 -9.39 -7.02
CA ASP A 67 -15.33 -10.20 -7.14
C ASP A 67 -16.31 -9.87 -6.01
N ASN A 68 -15.75 -9.57 -4.86
CA ASN A 68 -16.46 -9.03 -3.70
C ASN A 68 -15.55 -8.07 -2.94
N VAL A 69 -16.10 -7.43 -1.91
CA VAL A 69 -15.40 -6.38 -1.17
C VAL A 69 -14.13 -6.83 -0.43
N HIS A 70 -13.92 -8.13 -0.29
CA HIS A 70 -12.80 -8.72 0.46
C HIS A 70 -11.86 -9.55 -0.42
N GLU A 71 -12.15 -9.69 -1.71
CA GLU A 71 -11.36 -10.48 -2.64
C GLU A 71 -10.86 -9.64 -3.81
N PHE A 72 -9.57 -9.74 -4.07
CA PHE A 72 -8.89 -8.97 -5.09
C PHE A 72 -8.10 -9.90 -6.01
N GLU A 73 -8.21 -9.67 -7.30
CA GLU A 73 -7.30 -10.19 -8.31
C GLU A 73 -6.49 -9.02 -8.90
N LEU A 74 -5.17 -9.09 -8.78
CA LEU A 74 -4.26 -8.07 -9.26
C LEU A 74 -3.31 -8.67 -10.30
N SER A 75 -3.16 -7.98 -11.43
CA SER A 75 -2.15 -8.34 -12.43
C SER A 75 -1.38 -7.08 -12.84
N ALA A 76 -0.08 -7.13 -12.68
CA ALA A 76 0.85 -6.09 -13.11
C ALA A 76 1.54 -6.41 -14.43
N ALA A 77 0.95 -7.30 -15.25
CA ALA A 77 1.50 -7.69 -16.55
C ALA A 77 1.65 -6.51 -17.51
N GLN A 78 0.77 -5.51 -17.41
CA GLN A 78 0.70 -4.35 -18.31
C GLN A 78 1.12 -3.04 -17.63
N VAL A 79 1.81 -3.11 -16.50
CA VAL A 79 2.36 -1.91 -15.87
C VAL A 79 3.34 -1.25 -16.84
N SER A 80 3.05 -0.01 -17.20
CA SER A 80 3.80 0.80 -18.15
C SER A 80 4.35 2.08 -17.53
N ASP A 81 3.80 2.49 -16.39
CA ASP A 81 4.20 3.69 -15.68
C ASP A 81 4.84 3.33 -14.33
N THR A 82 6.07 3.75 -14.14
CA THR A 82 6.82 3.58 -12.88
C THR A 82 6.80 4.83 -12.02
N CYS A 83 5.95 5.81 -12.35
CA CYS A 83 5.75 7.04 -11.61
C CYS A 83 4.53 6.93 -10.68
N ALA A 84 4.73 7.21 -9.40
CA ALA A 84 3.66 7.34 -8.42
C ALA A 84 3.35 8.83 -8.20
N PRO A 85 2.26 9.37 -8.81
CA PRO A 85 2.01 10.80 -8.86
C PRO A 85 1.65 11.37 -7.48
N TYR A 86 2.06 12.61 -7.24
CA TYR A 86 1.86 13.33 -5.99
C TYR A 86 0.40 13.32 -5.51
N GLU A 87 -0.57 13.48 -6.40
CA GLU A 87 -1.99 13.55 -6.06
C GLU A 87 -2.51 12.29 -5.33
N LEU A 88 -1.96 11.13 -5.64
CA LEU A 88 -2.31 9.88 -4.96
C LEU A 88 -1.42 9.65 -3.73
N VAL A 89 -0.14 10.01 -3.82
CA VAL A 89 0.83 9.80 -2.73
C VAL A 89 0.57 10.74 -1.55
N LYS A 90 0.20 12.01 -1.80
CA LYS A 90 -0.04 13.02 -0.74
C LYS A 90 -1.09 12.60 0.28
N THR A 91 -2.05 11.78 -0.13
CA THR A 91 -3.15 11.34 0.74
C THR A 91 -2.83 10.11 1.56
N MET A 92 -1.79 9.36 1.17
CA MET A 92 -1.45 8.09 1.79
C MET A 92 0.06 7.85 1.80
N ARG A 93 0.66 7.95 2.98
CA ARG A 93 2.09 7.72 3.14
C ARG A 93 2.56 6.33 2.71
N ALA A 94 1.72 5.31 2.87
CA ALA A 94 2.04 3.94 2.45
C ALA A 94 2.27 3.80 0.94
N SER A 95 2.01 4.85 0.13
CA SER A 95 2.34 4.89 -1.29
C SER A 95 3.84 4.71 -1.55
N ILE A 96 4.71 5.04 -0.60
CA ILE A 96 6.15 4.75 -0.70
C ILE A 96 6.46 3.25 -0.88
N LEU A 97 5.55 2.37 -0.48
CA LEU A 97 5.73 0.92 -0.58
C LEU A 97 5.82 0.40 -2.03
N VAL A 98 5.38 1.18 -3.03
CA VAL A 98 5.56 0.81 -4.44
C VAL A 98 7.00 0.96 -4.91
N LEU A 99 7.81 1.79 -4.23
CA LEU A 99 9.19 2.10 -4.64
C LEU A 99 10.06 0.84 -4.76
N GLY A 100 10.07 -0.02 -3.74
CA GLY A 100 10.84 -1.25 -3.76
C GLY A 100 10.47 -2.20 -4.91
N PRO A 101 9.20 -2.60 -5.04
CA PRO A 101 8.73 -3.44 -6.15
C PRO A 101 8.98 -2.87 -7.53
N LEU A 102 8.76 -1.57 -7.74
CA LEU A 102 9.03 -0.92 -9.03
C LEU A 102 10.51 -0.96 -9.35
N LEU A 103 11.36 -0.55 -8.42
CA LEU A 103 12.81 -0.57 -8.61
C LEU A 103 13.32 -1.99 -8.89
N ALA A 104 12.87 -2.97 -8.12
CA ALA A 104 13.32 -4.36 -8.26
C ALA A 104 12.95 -4.99 -9.61
N ARG A 105 11.76 -4.66 -10.15
CA ARG A 105 11.29 -5.27 -11.39
C ARG A 105 11.62 -4.47 -12.64
N PHE A 106 11.55 -3.14 -12.56
CA PHE A 106 11.68 -2.27 -13.73
C PHE A 106 13.02 -1.53 -13.78
N GLY A 107 13.83 -1.60 -12.74
CA GLY A 107 15.15 -0.95 -12.65
C GLY A 107 15.09 0.55 -12.40
N ALA A 108 13.92 1.17 -12.43
CA ALA A 108 13.71 2.58 -12.15
C ALA A 108 12.34 2.82 -11.54
N ALA A 109 12.24 3.83 -10.67
CA ALA A 109 10.96 4.27 -10.10
C ALA A 109 11.03 5.75 -9.72
N GLU A 110 9.94 6.45 -9.93
CA GLU A 110 9.73 7.82 -9.47
C GLU A 110 8.54 7.84 -8.49
N VAL A 111 8.78 8.24 -7.27
CA VAL A 111 7.73 8.26 -6.24
C VAL A 111 7.77 9.59 -5.53
N SER A 112 6.69 10.36 -5.65
CA SER A 112 6.57 11.61 -4.92
C SER A 112 6.64 11.35 -3.42
N LEU A 113 7.36 12.21 -2.69
CA LEU A 113 7.43 12.08 -1.24
C LEU A 113 6.07 12.45 -0.62
N PRO A 114 5.58 11.67 0.34
CA PRO A 114 4.33 11.97 1.00
C PRO A 114 4.47 13.29 1.77
N GLY A 115 3.55 14.21 1.55
CA GLY A 115 3.47 15.45 2.30
C GLY A 115 3.37 15.22 3.81
N GLY A 116 3.74 16.21 4.61
CA GLY A 116 3.69 16.12 6.07
C GLY A 116 2.30 15.72 6.56
N CYS A 117 2.23 14.65 7.34
CA CYS A 117 1.00 14.27 8.02
C CYS A 117 0.80 15.18 9.25
N ALA A 118 -0.45 15.49 9.59
CA ALA A 118 -0.81 16.30 10.78
C ALA A 118 -0.24 15.76 12.12
N ILE A 119 0.31 14.55 12.12
CA ILE A 119 0.88 13.86 13.29
C ILE A 119 2.42 13.92 13.32
N GLY A 120 3.06 14.76 12.49
CA GLY A 120 4.51 14.98 12.44
C GLY A 120 5.21 14.32 11.24
N SER A 121 6.46 14.74 11.01
CA SER A 121 7.31 14.19 9.97
C SER A 121 7.62 12.73 10.29
N ARG A 122 7.18 11.83 9.44
CA ARG A 122 7.59 10.44 9.52
C ARG A 122 8.52 10.17 8.35
N PRO A 123 9.81 10.19 8.57
CA PRO A 123 10.79 10.12 7.50
C PRO A 123 10.71 8.78 6.75
N VAL A 124 10.87 8.84 5.43
CA VAL A 124 11.03 7.67 4.56
C VAL A 124 12.52 7.31 4.40
N ASP A 125 13.37 7.97 5.17
CA ASP A 125 14.83 7.85 5.11
C ASP A 125 15.33 6.42 5.29
N GLN A 126 14.64 5.59 6.07
CA GLN A 126 15.01 4.19 6.24
C GLN A 126 14.80 3.37 4.96
N HIS A 127 13.74 3.64 4.20
CA HIS A 127 13.52 3.02 2.89
C HIS A 127 14.63 3.44 1.92
N ILE A 128 14.95 4.73 1.88
CA ILE A 128 16.01 5.29 1.03
C ILE A 128 17.37 4.67 1.38
N LYS A 129 17.76 4.70 2.66
CA LYS A 129 19.02 4.11 3.13
C LYS A 129 19.12 2.62 2.83
N GLY A 130 18.03 1.88 3.02
CA GLY A 130 17.99 0.44 2.72
C GLY A 130 18.21 0.17 1.24
N LEU A 131 17.53 0.88 0.35
CA LEU A 131 17.68 0.73 -1.09
C LEU A 131 19.06 1.18 -1.58
N GLN A 132 19.62 2.27 -1.03
CA GLN A 132 20.99 2.70 -1.32
C GLN A 132 22.03 1.66 -0.90
N ALA A 133 21.85 1.03 0.26
CA ALA A 133 22.71 -0.05 0.71
C ALA A 133 22.65 -1.30 -0.20
N LEU A 134 21.54 -1.48 -0.91
CA LEU A 134 21.38 -2.52 -1.95
C LEU A 134 21.87 -2.07 -3.34
N GLY A 135 22.46 -0.89 -3.47
CA GLY A 135 23.05 -0.39 -4.71
C GLY A 135 22.15 0.51 -5.56
N ALA A 136 21.00 0.95 -5.05
CA ALA A 136 20.16 1.90 -5.77
C ALA A 136 20.77 3.31 -5.74
N GLU A 137 20.78 3.98 -6.88
CA GLU A 137 21.05 5.42 -6.97
C GLU A 137 19.75 6.19 -6.73
N ILE A 138 19.72 7.05 -5.72
CA ILE A 138 18.53 7.79 -5.33
C ILE A 138 18.81 9.28 -5.33
N VAL A 139 18.05 10.02 -6.11
CA VAL A 139 18.03 11.48 -6.15
C VAL A 139 16.74 11.95 -5.48
N VAL A 140 16.84 12.87 -4.55
CA VAL A 140 15.68 13.53 -3.94
C VAL A 140 15.60 14.93 -4.55
N GLU A 141 14.55 15.18 -5.33
CA GLU A 141 14.25 16.48 -5.90
C GLU A 141 13.27 17.24 -4.99
N ASN A 142 13.43 18.59 -4.94
CA ASN A 142 12.60 19.50 -4.14
C ASN A 142 11.47 20.10 -4.96
#